data_5d6f0072835a29011dc18a8a9eca6d52
#
_entry.id   5d6f0072835a29011dc18a8a9eca6d52
#
_cell.length_a   1.000
_cell.length_b   1.000
_cell.length_c   1.000
_cell.angle_alpha   90.00
_cell.angle_beta   90.00
_cell.angle_gamma   90.00
#
_symmetry.space_group_name_H-M   'P 1'
#
loop_
_entity.id
_entity.type
_entity.pdbx_description
1 polymer ?
#
loop_
_entity_poly.entity_id
_entity_poly.type
_entity_poly.pdbx_seq_one_letter_code
_entity_poly.pdbx_strand_id
1 'polypeptide(L)'
;MNITAIIYDAAVRKTAYILGTVIGNCKLFPAERAPRDWSGYANVITVAAGEGGPVVTAGVQKRVTFRPKGEDETVAAAELIAKAFCPPEAPMPTDALKARIDDFLAAHNTLALATGCGNWVRCTPLEYLRVNGALYILTEGGLKFKGIWWNGAISAAVYDSYDGIDSLAGLQMTGKAVYIDPLSDEYRSVIEARGVQLQQLQQMPAMLHAVRLDITRYELLDGALRSDGYAARQVLSLV
;
A
#
# COMPACT_ATOMS: atom_id res chain seq x y z
N MET A 1 -13.79 3.61 16.61
CA MET A 1 -13.54 2.87 15.33
C MET A 1 -14.60 3.34 14.34
N ASN A 2 -14.19 4.05 13.26
CA ASN A 2 -15.13 4.58 12.26
C ASN A 2 -15.55 3.45 11.31
N ILE A 3 -16.68 2.80 11.60
CA ILE A 3 -17.22 1.73 10.78
C ILE A 3 -18.09 2.34 9.70
N THR A 4 -17.86 1.93 8.45
CA THR A 4 -18.74 2.28 7.32
C THR A 4 -19.80 1.23 7.13
N ALA A 5 -21.06 1.62 7.02
CA ALA A 5 -22.16 0.73 6.66
C ALA A 5 -22.32 0.70 5.13
N ILE A 6 -22.45 -0.49 4.56
CA ILE A 6 -22.80 -0.69 3.15
C ILE A 6 -24.16 -1.39 3.08
N ILE A 7 -25.16 -0.70 2.54
CA ILE A 7 -26.49 -1.22 2.31
C ILE A 7 -26.60 -1.61 0.85
N TYR A 8 -27.07 -2.81 0.54
CA TYR A 8 -27.09 -3.28 -0.83
C TYR A 8 -28.35 -4.07 -1.20
N ASP A 9 -28.80 -3.93 -2.42
CA ASP A 9 -29.80 -4.79 -3.04
C ASP A 9 -29.18 -6.15 -3.38
N ALA A 10 -29.93 -7.23 -3.18
CA ALA A 10 -29.44 -8.60 -3.42
C ALA A 10 -28.90 -8.82 -4.84
N ALA A 11 -29.47 -8.14 -5.85
CA ALA A 11 -29.06 -8.23 -7.25
C ALA A 11 -27.64 -7.68 -7.51
N VAL A 12 -27.12 -6.77 -6.67
CA VAL A 12 -25.82 -6.11 -6.82
C VAL A 12 -24.87 -6.41 -5.67
N ARG A 13 -25.09 -7.52 -4.96
CA ARG A 13 -24.29 -7.93 -3.79
C ARG A 13 -22.78 -8.02 -4.07
N LYS A 14 -22.36 -8.42 -5.28
CA LYS A 14 -20.95 -8.53 -5.65
C LYS A 14 -20.27 -7.18 -5.60
N THR A 15 -20.90 -6.13 -6.13
CA THR A 15 -20.43 -4.76 -6.04
C THR A 15 -20.25 -4.31 -4.58
N ALA A 16 -21.21 -4.62 -3.70
CA ALA A 16 -21.08 -4.30 -2.28
C ALA A 16 -19.93 -5.04 -1.60
N TYR A 17 -19.66 -6.29 -1.97
CA TYR A 17 -18.54 -7.06 -1.44
C TYR A 17 -17.19 -6.47 -1.90
N ILE A 18 -17.06 -6.11 -3.17
CA ILE A 18 -15.86 -5.45 -3.68
C ILE A 18 -15.61 -4.13 -2.93
N LEU A 19 -16.65 -3.29 -2.81
CA LEU A 19 -16.54 -2.04 -2.04
C LEU A 19 -16.10 -2.30 -0.60
N GLY A 20 -16.75 -3.24 0.10
CA GLY A 20 -16.46 -3.54 1.50
C GLY A 20 -15.04 -4.06 1.73
N THR A 21 -14.52 -4.88 0.81
CA THR A 21 -13.16 -5.43 0.91
C THR A 21 -12.09 -4.40 0.59
N VAL A 22 -12.32 -3.51 -0.37
CA VAL A 22 -11.35 -2.46 -0.75
C VAL A 22 -11.33 -1.31 0.25
N ILE A 23 -12.51 -0.83 0.70
CA ILE A 23 -12.61 0.26 1.67
C ILE A 23 -12.09 -0.18 3.05
N GLY A 24 -12.37 -1.41 3.45
CA GLY A 24 -12.05 -1.92 4.79
C GLY A 24 -12.94 -1.30 5.89
N ASN A 25 -12.92 -1.88 7.08
CA ASN A 25 -13.73 -1.45 8.24
C ASN A 25 -15.22 -1.24 7.90
N CYS A 26 -15.79 -2.14 7.08
CA CYS A 26 -17.16 -2.06 6.62
C CYS A 26 -18.04 -3.14 7.27
N LYS A 27 -19.31 -2.80 7.52
CA LYS A 27 -20.38 -3.77 7.75
C LYS A 27 -21.36 -3.74 6.59
N LEU A 28 -21.72 -4.91 6.08
CA LEU A 28 -22.59 -5.05 4.92
C LEU A 28 -23.98 -5.49 5.36
N PHE A 29 -25.00 -4.82 4.85
CA PHE A 29 -26.40 -5.07 5.17
C PHE A 29 -27.20 -5.25 3.89
N PRO A 30 -27.84 -6.42 3.66
CA PRO A 30 -28.92 -6.52 2.67
C PRO A 30 -29.99 -5.47 2.98
N ALA A 31 -30.55 -4.83 1.95
CA ALA A 31 -31.49 -3.72 2.11
C ALA A 31 -32.70 -4.09 2.99
N GLU A 32 -33.17 -5.33 2.88
CA GLU A 32 -34.29 -5.87 3.67
C GLU A 32 -33.95 -6.08 5.16
N ARG A 33 -32.67 -6.10 5.53
CA ARG A 33 -32.16 -6.30 6.90
C ARG A 33 -31.40 -5.10 7.44
N ALA A 34 -31.44 -3.98 6.73
CA ALA A 34 -30.73 -2.79 7.09
C ALA A 34 -31.29 -2.19 8.39
N PRO A 35 -30.43 -1.74 9.33
CA PRO A 35 -30.89 -1.03 10.53
C PRO A 35 -31.66 0.22 10.16
N ARG A 36 -32.55 0.67 11.04
CA ARG A 36 -33.26 1.95 10.87
C ARG A 36 -32.42 3.12 11.38
N ASP A 37 -31.56 2.88 12.34
CA ASP A 37 -30.65 3.87 12.93
C ASP A 37 -29.22 3.65 12.46
N TRP A 38 -28.61 4.69 11.92
CA TRP A 38 -27.25 4.73 11.38
C TRP A 38 -26.31 5.59 12.20
N SER A 39 -26.75 6.10 13.36
CA SER A 39 -25.94 7.00 14.23
C SER A 39 -24.63 6.34 14.71
N GLY A 40 -24.56 5.00 14.76
CA GLY A 40 -23.36 4.25 15.11
C GLY A 40 -22.33 4.07 13.98
N TYR A 41 -22.61 4.62 12.79
CA TYR A 41 -21.72 4.51 11.62
C TYR A 41 -21.21 5.87 11.18
N ALA A 42 -19.90 5.93 10.90
CA ALA A 42 -19.26 7.16 10.43
C ALA A 42 -19.71 7.52 9.00
N ASN A 43 -19.93 6.50 8.17
CA ASN A 43 -20.36 6.65 6.78
C ASN A 43 -21.41 5.61 6.43
N VAL A 44 -22.29 5.96 5.47
CA VAL A 44 -23.26 5.05 4.89
C VAL A 44 -23.10 5.07 3.37
N ILE A 45 -22.96 3.90 2.79
CA ILE A 45 -22.90 3.68 1.34
C ILE A 45 -24.11 2.85 0.95
N THR A 46 -24.81 3.25 -0.10
CA THR A 46 -25.90 2.46 -0.68
C THR A 46 -25.49 1.94 -2.06
N VAL A 47 -25.81 0.67 -2.33
CA VAL A 47 -25.56 0.00 -3.60
C VAL A 47 -26.88 -0.54 -4.10
N ALA A 48 -27.49 0.17 -5.02
CA ALA A 48 -28.80 -0.17 -5.59
C ALA A 48 -28.67 -0.72 -7.01
N ALA A 49 -29.61 -1.55 -7.41
CA ALA A 49 -29.78 -1.93 -8.80
C ALA A 49 -30.35 -0.74 -9.59
N GLY A 50 -29.75 -0.45 -10.76
CA GLY A 50 -30.19 0.63 -11.65
C GLY A 50 -30.20 0.19 -13.10
N GLU A 51 -30.79 1.01 -13.98
CA GLU A 51 -30.72 0.80 -15.42
C GLU A 51 -29.24 0.85 -15.87
N GLY A 52 -28.78 -0.26 -16.46
CA GLY A 52 -27.40 -0.39 -16.96
C GLY A 52 -26.36 -0.80 -15.92
N GLY A 53 -26.75 -1.17 -14.68
CA GLY A 53 -25.81 -1.71 -13.69
C GLY A 53 -25.98 -1.14 -12.28
N PRO A 54 -25.04 -1.43 -11.38
CA PRO A 54 -25.10 -0.98 -10.00
C PRO A 54 -24.93 0.55 -9.88
N VAL A 55 -25.66 1.15 -8.97
CA VAL A 55 -25.58 2.56 -8.57
C VAL A 55 -25.05 2.64 -7.15
N VAL A 56 -23.85 3.18 -6.98
CA VAL A 56 -23.20 3.34 -5.68
C VAL A 56 -23.32 4.79 -5.25
N THR A 57 -23.92 5.03 -4.09
CA THR A 57 -24.04 6.38 -3.51
C THR A 57 -23.33 6.41 -2.16
N ALA A 58 -22.35 7.30 -1.99
CA ALA A 58 -21.58 7.47 -0.78
C ALA A 58 -21.73 8.88 -0.20
N GLY A 59 -21.63 9.01 1.13
CA GLY A 59 -21.64 10.28 1.86
C GLY A 59 -22.99 10.63 2.45
N VAL A 60 -22.96 11.27 3.62
CA VAL A 60 -24.15 11.69 4.37
C VAL A 60 -24.55 13.13 4.04
N GLN A 61 -23.60 14.07 4.08
CA GLN A 61 -23.86 15.49 3.82
C GLN A 61 -23.69 15.86 2.35
N LYS A 62 -22.64 15.35 1.71
CA LYS A 62 -22.37 15.52 0.28
C LYS A 62 -22.38 14.15 -0.38
N ARG A 63 -23.47 13.83 -1.08
CA ARG A 63 -23.59 12.55 -1.78
C ARG A 63 -22.83 12.57 -3.10
N VAL A 64 -22.04 11.52 -3.32
CA VAL A 64 -21.36 11.25 -4.60
C VAL A 64 -21.92 9.93 -5.13
N THR A 65 -22.26 9.90 -6.42
CA THR A 65 -22.84 8.72 -7.05
C THR A 65 -21.89 8.21 -8.14
N PHE A 66 -21.62 6.90 -8.09
CA PHE A 66 -20.81 6.18 -9.07
C PHE A 66 -21.71 5.15 -9.80
N ARG A 67 -21.42 4.87 -11.06
CA ARG A 67 -22.12 3.86 -11.88
C ARG A 67 -21.09 2.92 -12.52
N PRO A 68 -20.43 2.05 -11.72
CA PRO A 68 -19.39 1.18 -12.26
C PRO A 68 -19.99 0.12 -13.19
N LYS A 69 -19.35 -0.09 -14.34
CA LYS A 69 -19.78 -1.07 -15.36
C LYS A 69 -19.14 -2.45 -15.18
N GLY A 70 -18.15 -2.57 -14.28
CA GLY A 70 -17.40 -3.80 -14.05
C GLY A 70 -16.67 -3.80 -12.71
N GLU A 71 -15.91 -4.86 -12.46
CA GLU A 71 -15.17 -5.01 -11.20
C GLU A 71 -14.06 -3.96 -11.06
N ASP A 72 -13.30 -3.69 -12.12
CA ASP A 72 -12.22 -2.71 -12.12
C ASP A 72 -12.73 -1.30 -11.81
N GLU A 73 -13.85 -0.89 -12.43
CA GLU A 73 -14.48 0.38 -12.13
C GLU A 73 -15.06 0.42 -10.70
N THR A 74 -15.51 -0.73 -10.18
CA THR A 74 -15.97 -0.84 -8.79
C THR A 74 -14.81 -0.66 -7.81
N VAL A 75 -13.64 -1.26 -8.08
CA VAL A 75 -12.43 -1.08 -7.29
C VAL A 75 -11.99 0.37 -7.30
N ALA A 76 -11.92 1.01 -8.48
CA ALA A 76 -11.57 2.42 -8.59
C ALA A 76 -12.56 3.33 -7.83
N ALA A 77 -13.87 3.05 -7.89
CA ALA A 77 -14.86 3.77 -7.11
C ALA A 77 -14.66 3.57 -5.59
N ALA A 78 -14.32 2.35 -5.15
CA ALA A 78 -14.03 2.06 -3.75
C ALA A 78 -12.82 2.83 -3.23
N GLU A 79 -11.75 2.93 -4.00
CA GLU A 79 -10.56 3.72 -3.65
C GLU A 79 -10.87 5.22 -3.50
N LEU A 80 -11.66 5.79 -4.43
CA LEU A 80 -12.10 7.17 -4.34
C LEU A 80 -12.98 7.42 -3.11
N ILE A 81 -13.89 6.49 -2.80
CA ILE A 81 -14.75 6.55 -1.61
C ILE A 81 -13.91 6.45 -0.34
N ALA A 82 -12.97 5.51 -0.26
CA ALA A 82 -12.09 5.37 0.89
C ALA A 82 -11.30 6.66 1.14
N LYS A 83 -10.74 7.24 0.10
CA LYS A 83 -9.98 8.51 0.20
C LYS A 83 -10.85 9.69 0.62
N ALA A 84 -12.09 9.78 0.12
CA ALA A 84 -12.95 10.94 0.34
C ALA A 84 -13.74 10.90 1.66
N PHE A 85 -14.15 9.69 2.10
CA PHE A 85 -15.13 9.53 3.18
C PHE A 85 -14.64 8.69 4.37
N CYS A 86 -13.49 8.02 4.23
CA CYS A 86 -12.93 7.17 5.27
C CYS A 86 -11.49 7.63 5.62
N PRO A 87 -11.30 8.88 6.06
CA PRO A 87 -9.97 9.33 6.46
C PRO A 87 -9.47 8.47 7.64
N PRO A 88 -8.15 8.27 7.76
CA PRO A 88 -7.59 7.56 8.90
C PRO A 88 -8.00 8.23 10.19
N GLU A 89 -8.44 7.44 11.18
CA GLU A 89 -8.71 7.91 12.54
C GLU A 89 -7.40 8.35 13.19
N ALA A 90 -7.44 9.46 13.95
CA ALA A 90 -6.32 9.97 14.73
C ALA A 90 -4.95 9.87 13.99
N PRO A 91 -4.75 10.68 12.93
CA PRO A 91 -3.48 10.67 12.20
C PRO A 91 -2.35 11.22 13.07
N MET A 92 -1.15 10.65 12.90
CA MET A 92 0.07 11.22 13.47
C MET A 92 0.44 12.53 12.75
N PRO A 93 1.10 13.47 13.43
CA PRO A 93 1.78 14.59 12.77
C PRO A 93 2.77 14.04 11.72
N THR A 94 2.84 14.70 10.57
CA THR A 94 3.63 14.23 9.40
C THR A 94 5.09 13.96 9.76
N ASP A 95 5.73 14.85 10.52
CA ASP A 95 7.15 14.71 10.86
C ASP A 95 7.38 13.55 11.86
N ALA A 96 6.44 13.35 12.80
CA ALA A 96 6.49 12.21 13.71
C ALA A 96 6.29 10.88 12.96
N LEU A 97 5.38 10.85 11.97
CA LEU A 97 5.17 9.68 11.12
C LEU A 97 6.40 9.37 10.26
N LYS A 98 7.05 10.39 9.69
CA LYS A 98 8.32 10.21 8.95
C LYS A 98 9.39 9.60 9.84
N ALA A 99 9.60 10.16 11.03
CA ALA A 99 10.57 9.64 11.98
C ALA A 99 10.27 8.18 12.34
N ARG A 100 8.99 7.85 12.62
CA ARG A 100 8.60 6.46 12.93
C ARG A 100 8.86 5.49 11.77
N ILE A 101 8.59 5.91 10.52
CA ILE A 101 8.89 5.12 9.32
C ILE A 101 10.41 4.94 9.17
N ASP A 102 11.19 5.99 9.38
CA ASP A 102 12.64 5.95 9.31
C ASP A 102 13.24 5.01 10.35
N ASP A 103 12.74 5.04 11.59
CA ASP A 103 13.14 4.14 12.67
C ASP A 103 12.80 2.69 12.33
N PHE A 104 11.59 2.44 11.80
CA PHE A 104 11.17 1.12 11.38
C PHE A 104 12.07 0.56 10.27
N LEU A 105 12.37 1.37 9.25
CA LEU A 105 13.30 0.98 8.18
C LEU A 105 14.74 0.82 8.67
N ALA A 106 15.16 1.52 9.72
CA ALA A 106 16.49 1.37 10.30
C ALA A 106 16.64 0.09 11.13
N ALA A 107 15.55 -0.37 11.74
CA ALA A 107 15.52 -1.60 12.53
C ALA A 107 15.53 -2.88 11.67
N HIS A 108 15.29 -2.76 10.36
CA HIS A 108 15.22 -3.87 9.42
C HIS A 108 16.25 -3.72 8.29
N ASN A 109 16.49 -4.81 7.57
CA ASN A 109 17.38 -4.81 6.41
C ASN A 109 16.84 -5.62 5.23
N THR A 110 15.66 -6.23 5.38
CA THR A 110 15.07 -7.11 4.37
C THR A 110 13.66 -6.65 4.04
N LEU A 111 13.31 -6.69 2.76
CA LEU A 111 11.98 -6.40 2.27
C LEU A 111 11.50 -7.48 1.29
N ALA A 112 10.20 -7.61 1.14
CA ALA A 112 9.57 -8.36 0.07
C ALA A 112 9.21 -7.39 -1.06
N LEU A 113 9.89 -7.49 -2.22
CA LEU A 113 9.65 -6.65 -3.39
C LEU A 113 8.72 -7.33 -4.36
N ALA A 114 7.58 -6.72 -4.65
CA ALA A 114 6.67 -7.14 -5.71
C ALA A 114 6.90 -6.30 -6.98
N THR A 115 6.98 -6.99 -8.12
CA THR A 115 7.08 -6.43 -9.47
C THR A 115 6.10 -7.13 -10.39
N GLY A 116 5.59 -6.45 -11.41
CA GLY A 116 4.57 -7.01 -12.30
C GLY A 116 4.74 -6.62 -13.77
N CYS A 117 4.21 -7.46 -14.66
CA CYS A 117 4.19 -7.24 -16.10
C CYS A 117 2.97 -7.96 -16.70
N GLY A 118 1.97 -7.21 -17.17
CA GLY A 118 0.68 -7.79 -17.59
C GLY A 118 0.05 -8.60 -16.46
N ASN A 119 -0.30 -9.84 -16.73
CA ASN A 119 -0.89 -10.77 -15.75
C ASN A 119 0.14 -11.50 -14.87
N TRP A 120 1.42 -11.16 -15.01
CA TRP A 120 2.49 -11.79 -14.25
C TRP A 120 2.90 -10.90 -13.08
N VAL A 121 2.99 -11.49 -11.90
CA VAL A 121 3.46 -10.84 -10.66
C VAL A 121 4.53 -11.71 -10.02
N ARG A 122 5.57 -11.08 -9.48
CA ARG A 122 6.60 -11.73 -8.69
C ARG A 122 6.85 -10.98 -7.40
N CYS A 123 6.93 -11.71 -6.30
CA CYS A 123 7.41 -11.23 -5.02
C CYS A 123 8.78 -11.88 -4.72
N THR A 124 9.76 -11.08 -4.33
CA THR A 124 11.13 -11.52 -4.06
C THR A 124 11.60 -10.94 -2.74
N PRO A 125 12.03 -11.76 -1.74
CA PRO A 125 12.70 -11.26 -0.54
C PRO A 125 14.10 -10.77 -0.91
N LEU A 126 14.48 -9.58 -0.47
CA LEU A 126 15.74 -8.93 -0.81
C LEU A 126 16.26 -8.11 0.38
N GLU A 127 17.57 -8.09 0.56
CA GLU A 127 18.21 -7.10 1.41
C GLU A 127 18.09 -5.71 0.76
N TYR A 128 17.90 -4.69 1.57
CA TYR A 128 17.94 -3.31 1.12
C TYR A 128 18.99 -2.51 1.90
N LEU A 129 19.48 -1.47 1.27
CA LEU A 129 20.41 -0.49 1.82
C LEU A 129 19.74 0.87 1.88
N ARG A 130 20.07 1.65 2.90
CA ARG A 130 19.69 3.06 2.99
C ARG A 130 20.91 3.92 2.71
N VAL A 131 20.89 4.65 1.60
CA VAL A 131 21.97 5.54 1.19
C VAL A 131 21.40 6.91 0.89
N ASN A 132 21.86 7.94 1.59
CA ASN A 132 21.41 9.32 1.43
C ASN A 132 19.88 9.51 1.46
N GLY A 133 19.20 8.75 2.32
CA GLY A 133 17.74 8.82 2.48
C GLY A 133 16.93 8.03 1.44
N ALA A 134 17.57 7.41 0.46
CA ALA A 134 16.91 6.53 -0.52
C ALA A 134 17.13 5.05 -0.19
N LEU A 135 16.24 4.19 -0.67
CA LEU A 135 16.32 2.74 -0.55
C LEU A 135 16.92 2.15 -1.82
N TYR A 136 17.88 1.26 -1.66
CA TYR A 136 18.53 0.56 -2.77
C TYR A 136 18.52 -0.95 -2.54
N ILE A 137 18.50 -1.68 -3.65
CA ILE A 137 18.69 -3.11 -3.69
C ILE A 137 19.91 -3.42 -4.55
N LEU A 138 20.81 -4.25 -4.01
CA LEU A 138 21.88 -4.87 -4.79
C LEU A 138 21.53 -6.32 -5.09
N THR A 139 21.65 -6.74 -6.32
CA THR A 139 21.21 -8.06 -6.77
C THR A 139 21.93 -8.53 -8.03
N GLU A 140 22.14 -9.83 -8.15
CA GLU A 140 22.75 -10.46 -9.33
C GLU A 140 21.80 -10.60 -10.55
N GLY A 141 20.55 -10.08 -10.42
CA GLY A 141 19.59 -10.16 -11.52
C GLY A 141 18.35 -10.99 -11.18
N GLY A 142 17.76 -11.62 -12.19
CA GLY A 142 16.62 -12.52 -12.06
C GLY A 142 15.29 -11.92 -12.53
N LEU A 143 14.22 -12.72 -12.41
CA LEU A 143 12.93 -12.42 -13.05
C LEU A 143 12.22 -11.16 -12.53
N LYS A 144 12.59 -10.62 -11.36
CA LYS A 144 12.07 -9.32 -10.89
C LYS A 144 12.32 -8.19 -11.90
N PHE A 145 13.40 -8.27 -12.67
CA PHE A 145 13.73 -7.29 -13.70
C PHE A 145 12.74 -7.27 -14.86
N LYS A 146 11.98 -8.34 -15.08
CA LYS A 146 10.91 -8.33 -16.08
C LYS A 146 9.88 -7.22 -15.78
N GLY A 147 9.45 -7.09 -14.53
CA GLY A 147 8.53 -6.02 -14.11
C GLY A 147 9.22 -4.66 -14.05
N ILE A 148 10.47 -4.60 -13.54
CA ILE A 148 11.24 -3.36 -13.44
C ILE A 148 11.42 -2.72 -14.83
N TRP A 149 11.83 -3.49 -15.83
CA TRP A 149 11.99 -2.98 -17.20
C TRP A 149 10.68 -2.71 -17.93
N TRP A 150 9.58 -3.39 -17.53
CA TRP A 150 8.29 -3.21 -18.17
C TRP A 150 7.67 -1.84 -17.87
N ASN A 151 7.53 -1.48 -16.60
CA ASN A 151 6.90 -0.23 -16.17
C ASN A 151 7.50 0.39 -14.91
N GLY A 152 8.40 -0.34 -14.24
CA GLY A 152 9.04 0.08 -13.01
C GLY A 152 8.14 0.12 -11.78
N ALA A 153 6.84 -0.10 -11.90
CA ALA A 153 5.92 -0.06 -10.76
C ALA A 153 6.24 -1.16 -9.75
N ILE A 154 6.31 -0.79 -8.48
CA ILE A 154 6.60 -1.70 -7.38
C ILE A 154 5.65 -1.54 -6.21
N SER A 155 5.49 -2.62 -5.48
CA SER A 155 5.06 -2.61 -4.08
C SER A 155 6.12 -3.35 -3.26
N ALA A 156 6.44 -2.83 -2.07
CA ALA A 156 7.37 -3.48 -1.17
C ALA A 156 6.79 -3.55 0.24
N ALA A 157 7.20 -4.56 1.01
CA ALA A 157 6.80 -4.71 2.39
C ALA A 157 7.99 -5.06 3.28
N VAL A 158 8.06 -4.38 4.44
CA VAL A 158 8.93 -4.70 5.58
C VAL A 158 8.01 -4.98 6.76
N TYR A 159 8.25 -6.03 7.52
CA TYR A 159 7.33 -6.42 8.59
C TYR A 159 8.03 -7.22 9.68
N ASP A 160 7.50 -7.12 10.90
CA ASP A 160 7.86 -7.97 12.02
C ASP A 160 7.20 -9.35 11.94
N SER A 161 7.76 -10.32 12.62
CA SER A 161 7.07 -11.60 12.83
C SER A 161 5.77 -11.37 13.58
N TYR A 162 4.69 -12.02 13.15
CA TYR A 162 3.40 -11.89 13.81
C TYR A 162 3.39 -12.63 15.15
N ASP A 163 3.16 -11.90 16.22
CA ASP A 163 3.03 -12.42 17.60
C ASP A 163 1.82 -11.79 18.31
N GLY A 164 0.71 -11.69 17.60
CA GLY A 164 -0.53 -11.12 18.11
C GLY A 164 -0.88 -9.74 17.55
N ILE A 165 -2.12 -9.32 17.81
CA ILE A 165 -2.68 -8.08 17.22
C ILE A 165 -2.01 -6.80 17.73
N ASP A 166 -1.56 -6.82 19.00
CA ASP A 166 -0.98 -5.63 19.65
C ASP A 166 0.50 -5.44 19.28
N SER A 167 1.19 -6.53 18.87
CA SER A 167 2.57 -6.51 18.38
C SER A 167 2.68 -6.44 16.86
N LEU A 168 1.53 -6.37 16.15
CA LEU A 168 1.51 -6.32 14.70
C LEU A 168 2.16 -5.02 14.20
N ALA A 169 3.29 -5.16 13.51
CA ALA A 169 3.97 -4.04 12.87
C ALA A 169 4.41 -4.40 11.44
N GLY A 170 4.24 -3.44 10.52
CA GLY A 170 4.63 -3.62 9.13
C GLY A 170 4.48 -2.32 8.34
N LEU A 171 5.32 -2.19 7.33
CA LEU A 171 5.38 -1.05 6.43
C LEU A 171 5.17 -1.53 4.99
N GLN A 172 4.13 -1.05 4.34
CA GLN A 172 3.92 -1.22 2.91
C GLN A 172 4.39 0.05 2.19
N MET A 173 5.04 -0.13 1.05
CA MET A 173 5.59 0.95 0.24
C MET A 173 5.14 0.79 -1.20
N THR A 174 4.71 1.89 -1.81
CA THR A 174 4.36 1.94 -3.24
C THR A 174 5.25 2.96 -3.92
N GLY A 175 5.74 2.64 -5.12
CA GLY A 175 6.63 3.53 -5.85
C GLY A 175 7.10 2.96 -7.18
N LYS A 176 8.29 3.38 -7.58
CA LYS A 176 8.97 2.92 -8.80
C LYS A 176 10.37 2.42 -8.50
N ALA A 177 10.76 1.35 -9.18
CA ALA A 177 12.14 0.89 -9.24
C ALA A 177 12.86 1.56 -10.41
N VAL A 178 14.03 2.10 -10.13
CA VAL A 178 14.91 2.74 -11.11
C VAL A 178 16.22 1.96 -11.16
N TYR A 179 16.55 1.44 -12.33
CA TYR A 179 17.85 0.79 -12.56
C TYR A 179 18.96 1.85 -12.57
N ILE A 180 20.01 1.61 -11.79
CA ILE A 180 21.15 2.53 -11.68
C ILE A 180 22.25 2.07 -12.62
N ASP A 181 22.74 3.02 -13.43
CA ASP A 181 23.86 2.78 -14.36
C ASP A 181 25.11 2.37 -13.56
N PRO A 182 25.71 1.21 -13.85
CA PRO A 182 26.92 0.74 -13.18
C PRO A 182 28.15 1.66 -13.33
N LEU A 183 28.13 2.58 -14.28
CA LEU A 183 29.21 3.55 -14.49
C LEU A 183 28.99 4.87 -13.74
N SER A 184 27.82 5.05 -13.09
CA SER A 184 27.46 6.28 -12.39
C SER A 184 28.14 6.40 -11.02
N ASP A 185 28.25 7.63 -10.52
CA ASP A 185 28.71 7.90 -9.15
C ASP A 185 27.70 7.41 -8.11
N GLU A 186 26.40 7.41 -8.45
CA GLU A 186 25.35 6.85 -7.61
C GLU A 186 25.58 5.36 -7.37
N TYR A 187 25.89 4.58 -8.42
CA TYR A 187 26.23 3.16 -8.28
C TYR A 187 27.43 2.95 -7.35
N ARG A 188 28.51 3.74 -7.53
CA ARG A 188 29.71 3.66 -6.68
C ARG A 188 29.35 3.89 -5.21
N SER A 189 28.57 4.93 -4.92
CA SER A 189 28.15 5.25 -3.55
C SER A 189 27.37 4.09 -2.90
N VAL A 190 26.52 3.40 -3.66
CA VAL A 190 25.76 2.25 -3.17
C VAL A 190 26.65 1.04 -2.90
N ILE A 191 27.60 0.75 -3.80
CA ILE A 191 28.58 -0.33 -3.63
C ILE A 191 29.47 -0.08 -2.41
N GLU A 192 29.98 1.15 -2.24
CA GLU A 192 30.78 1.55 -1.08
C GLU A 192 29.99 1.42 0.23
N ALA A 193 28.73 1.88 0.24
CA ALA A 193 27.84 1.75 1.40
C ALA A 193 27.58 0.29 1.78
N ARG A 194 27.61 -0.63 0.82
CA ARG A 194 27.57 -2.09 1.07
C ARG A 194 28.88 -2.64 1.62
N GLY A 195 29.95 -1.88 1.60
CA GLY A 195 31.29 -2.32 2.02
C GLY A 195 32.00 -3.18 0.98
N VAL A 196 31.56 -3.15 -0.28
CA VAL A 196 32.21 -3.86 -1.39
C VAL A 196 33.21 -2.94 -2.08
N GLN A 197 34.47 -3.41 -2.24
CA GLN A 197 35.46 -2.66 -2.98
C GLN A 197 35.25 -2.83 -4.49
N LEU A 198 35.43 -1.77 -5.27
CA LEU A 198 35.26 -1.82 -6.73
C LEU A 198 36.13 -2.88 -7.41
N GLN A 199 37.31 -3.15 -6.88
CA GLN A 199 38.19 -4.21 -7.38
C GLN A 199 37.61 -5.61 -7.17
N GLN A 200 36.85 -5.82 -6.12
CA GLN A 200 36.18 -7.09 -5.82
C GLN A 200 35.03 -7.36 -6.81
N LEU A 201 34.35 -6.30 -7.29
CA LEU A 201 33.29 -6.45 -8.29
C LEU A 201 33.79 -7.11 -9.58
N GLN A 202 35.03 -6.83 -10.00
CA GLN A 202 35.62 -7.42 -11.21
C GLN A 202 35.92 -8.92 -11.05
N GLN A 203 36.02 -9.40 -9.81
CA GLN A 203 36.29 -10.79 -9.48
C GLN A 203 35.02 -11.58 -9.17
N MET A 204 33.86 -10.90 -9.07
CA MET A 204 32.60 -11.58 -8.81
C MET A 204 32.15 -12.41 -10.02
N PRO A 205 31.60 -13.62 -9.80
CA PRO A 205 31.13 -14.48 -10.88
C PRO A 205 29.91 -13.92 -11.60
N ALA A 206 29.18 -12.99 -10.99
CA ALA A 206 28.04 -12.31 -11.57
C ALA A 206 28.10 -10.81 -11.28
N MET A 207 27.59 -10.02 -12.23
CA MET A 207 27.48 -8.58 -12.07
C MET A 207 26.45 -8.24 -11.00
N LEU A 208 26.76 -7.33 -10.09
CA LEU A 208 25.79 -6.72 -9.20
C LEU A 208 25.07 -5.56 -9.89
N HIS A 209 23.75 -5.62 -9.86
CA HIS A 209 22.87 -4.57 -10.34
C HIS A 209 22.35 -3.76 -9.14
N ALA A 210 22.39 -2.45 -9.23
CA ALA A 210 21.78 -1.55 -8.26
C ALA A 210 20.41 -1.09 -8.76
N VAL A 211 19.42 -1.12 -7.89
CA VAL A 211 18.07 -0.62 -8.15
C VAL A 211 17.68 0.32 -7.03
N ARG A 212 17.37 1.58 -7.33
CA ARG A 212 16.78 2.54 -6.40
C ARG A 212 15.27 2.36 -6.35
N LEU A 213 14.71 2.46 -5.16
CA LEU A 213 13.26 2.43 -4.94
C LEU A 213 12.78 3.85 -4.64
N ASP A 214 12.18 4.50 -5.63
CA ASP A 214 11.58 5.82 -5.50
C ASP A 214 10.17 5.66 -4.93
N ILE A 215 10.07 5.71 -3.60
CA ILE A 215 8.81 5.51 -2.89
C ILE A 215 7.98 6.77 -2.94
N THR A 216 6.71 6.63 -3.33
CA THR A 216 5.73 7.73 -3.37
C THR A 216 4.72 7.66 -2.24
N ARG A 217 4.55 6.49 -1.62
CA ARG A 217 3.57 6.26 -0.55
C ARG A 217 4.07 5.20 0.42
N TYR A 218 3.93 5.52 1.70
CA TYR A 218 4.13 4.61 2.82
C TYR A 218 2.81 4.36 3.54
N GLU A 219 2.56 3.11 3.92
CA GLU A 219 1.45 2.71 4.77
C GLU A 219 2.02 1.91 5.95
N LEU A 220 2.11 2.57 7.10
CA LEU A 220 2.57 1.96 8.34
C LEU A 220 1.38 1.36 9.07
N LEU A 221 1.47 0.10 9.42
CA LEU A 221 0.61 -0.57 10.39
C LEU A 221 1.45 -0.86 11.64
N ASP A 222 1.07 -0.27 12.76
CA ASP A 222 1.78 -0.43 14.03
C ASP A 222 0.75 -0.45 15.17
N GLY A 223 0.59 -1.62 15.79
CA GLY A 223 -0.36 -1.85 16.89
C GLY A 223 -0.08 -0.97 18.11
N ALA A 224 1.21 -0.67 18.37
CA ALA A 224 1.64 0.11 19.52
C ALA A 224 1.16 1.58 19.46
N LEU A 225 0.89 2.13 18.27
CA LEU A 225 0.40 3.51 18.11
C LEU A 225 -0.93 3.77 18.82
N ARG A 226 -1.71 2.72 19.12
CA ARG A 226 -2.97 2.87 19.87
C ARG A 226 -2.75 3.35 21.29
N SER A 227 -1.65 2.96 21.94
CA SER A 227 -1.30 3.42 23.29
C SER A 227 -0.98 4.91 23.33
N ASP A 228 -0.51 5.46 22.22
CA ASP A 228 -0.18 6.87 22.05
C ASP A 228 -1.37 7.70 21.55
N GLY A 229 -2.55 7.08 21.41
CA GLY A 229 -3.78 7.73 20.97
C GLY A 229 -3.93 7.89 19.47
N TYR A 230 -3.05 7.25 18.67
CA TYR A 230 -3.12 7.29 17.21
C TYR A 230 -3.80 6.03 16.62
N ALA A 231 -4.29 6.15 15.39
CA ALA A 231 -4.72 4.97 14.65
C ALA A 231 -3.53 4.05 14.39
N ALA A 232 -3.73 2.73 14.48
CA ALA A 232 -2.68 1.77 14.19
C ALA A 232 -2.20 1.83 12.73
N ARG A 233 -3.08 2.24 11.80
CA ARG A 233 -2.73 2.43 10.38
C ARG A 233 -2.52 3.90 10.08
N GLN A 234 -1.34 4.22 9.60
CA GLN A 234 -0.93 5.56 9.20
C GLN A 234 -0.51 5.57 7.73
N VAL A 235 -0.76 6.68 7.04
CA VAL A 235 -0.44 6.82 5.61
C VAL A 235 0.34 8.11 5.39
N LEU A 236 1.49 7.98 4.73
CA LEU A 236 2.31 9.10 4.29
C LEU A 236 2.43 9.07 2.77
N SER A 237 1.92 10.09 2.09
CA SER A 237 2.12 10.31 0.66
C SER A 237 3.17 11.38 0.45
N LEU A 238 4.11 11.15 -0.46
CA LEU A 238 5.21 12.08 -0.79
C LEU A 238 4.93 12.90 -2.06
N VAL A 239 3.73 12.74 -2.64
CA VAL A 239 3.29 13.45 -3.87
C VAL A 239 1.96 14.14 -3.61
#